data_f018df9adf1b8f95b4f3aef28110aa4e
#
_entry.id   f018df9adf1b8f95b4f3aef28110aa4e
#
_cell.length_a   1.000
_cell.length_b   1.000
_cell.length_c   1.000
_cell.angle_alpha   90.00
_cell.angle_beta   90.00
_cell.angle_gamma   90.00
#
_symmetry.space_group_name_H-M   'P 1'
#
loop_
_entity.id
_entity.type
_entity.pdbx_description
1 polymer ?
#
loop_
_entity_poly.entity_id
_entity_poly.type
_entity_poly.pdbx_seq_one_letter_code
_entity_poly.pdbx_strand_id
1 'polypeptide(L)'
;RWVLIGAAPSVQSHVDRMKSNQDRVVIFPKIPFKDLPQHLSAADILVIPQRDTTDTQGQIPAKLFDAMSMAKPIITTPLSDIEEVLGGYGYLIDPSNPDQLAKTIEYIFANPEEARLKGLNARKRCQELYDIKVLKKELNLQIEKLATTNS
;
A
#
# COMPACT_ATOMS: atom_id res chain seq x y z
N ARG A 1 1.20 3.84 17.64
CA ARG A 1 0.30 4.94 17.26
C ARG A 1 -0.23 4.75 15.84
N TRP A 2 -1.48 5.11 15.60
CA TRP A 2 -2.07 5.18 14.27
C TRP A 2 -1.84 6.56 13.67
N VAL A 3 -1.42 6.61 12.43
CA VAL A 3 -1.29 7.86 11.67
C VAL A 3 -2.23 7.79 10.48
N LEU A 4 -3.14 8.76 10.38
CA LEU A 4 -4.07 8.93 9.27
C LEU A 4 -3.68 10.17 8.48
N ILE A 5 -3.46 10.03 7.18
CA ILE A 5 -3.09 11.15 6.30
C ILE A 5 -4.21 11.37 5.29
N GLY A 6 -4.70 12.62 5.20
CA GLY A 6 -5.72 13.01 4.23
C GLY A 6 -7.09 12.39 4.48
N ALA A 7 -7.46 12.16 5.75
CA ALA A 7 -8.78 11.65 6.08
C ALA A 7 -9.88 12.56 5.52
N ALA A 8 -10.85 11.96 4.82
CA ALA A 8 -11.96 12.71 4.25
C ALA A 8 -12.90 13.23 5.36
N PRO A 9 -13.57 14.37 5.17
CA PRO A 9 -14.54 14.91 6.14
C PRO A 9 -15.65 13.91 6.51
N SER A 10 -16.04 13.04 5.59
CA SER A 10 -17.06 12.00 5.80
C SER A 10 -16.68 10.97 6.87
N VAL A 11 -15.40 10.84 7.21
CA VAL A 11 -14.93 9.94 8.27
C VAL A 11 -14.71 10.66 9.61
N GLN A 12 -15.02 11.95 9.70
CA GLN A 12 -14.74 12.76 10.89
C GLN A 12 -15.36 12.17 12.17
N SER A 13 -16.60 11.68 12.11
CA SER A 13 -17.26 11.05 13.27
C SER A 13 -16.55 9.77 13.75
N HIS A 14 -15.92 9.03 12.84
CA HIS A 14 -15.10 7.87 13.17
C HIS A 14 -13.77 8.29 13.80
N VAL A 15 -13.18 9.32 13.25
CA VAL A 15 -11.96 9.95 13.75
C VAL A 15 -12.17 10.49 15.17
N ASP A 16 -13.29 11.16 15.44
CA ASP A 16 -13.59 11.71 16.77
C ASP A 16 -13.81 10.61 17.81
N ARG A 17 -14.41 9.50 17.42
CA ARG A 17 -14.49 8.30 18.29
C ARG A 17 -13.11 7.68 18.56
N MET A 18 -12.21 7.70 17.60
CA MET A 18 -10.83 7.23 17.79
C MET A 18 -10.02 8.17 18.69
N LYS A 19 -10.27 9.48 18.63
CA LYS A 19 -9.64 10.48 19.50
C LYS A 19 -10.02 10.35 20.98
N SER A 20 -11.18 9.76 21.30
CA SER A 20 -11.54 9.49 22.69
C SER A 20 -10.59 8.50 23.37
N ASN A 21 -9.84 7.73 22.60
CA ASN A 21 -8.71 6.90 23.05
C ASN A 21 -7.38 7.68 23.00
N GLN A 22 -7.37 8.89 23.54
CA GLN A 22 -6.32 9.90 23.59
C GLN A 22 -4.92 9.33 23.32
N ASP A 23 -4.04 9.99 22.61
CA ASP A 23 -2.63 9.67 22.34
C ASP A 23 -2.31 8.54 21.33
N ARG A 24 -3.26 7.76 20.86
CA ARG A 24 -2.98 6.65 19.93
C ARG A 24 -3.22 6.97 18.46
N VAL A 25 -3.97 8.01 18.14
CA VAL A 25 -4.31 8.40 16.77
C VAL A 25 -3.85 9.81 16.47
N VAL A 26 -3.02 9.96 15.44
CA VAL A 26 -2.57 11.25 14.91
C VAL A 26 -3.15 11.43 13.52
N ILE A 27 -3.72 12.59 13.25
CA ILE A 27 -4.36 12.89 11.98
C ILE A 27 -3.65 14.07 11.34
N PHE A 28 -3.15 13.83 10.13
CA PHE A 28 -2.61 14.88 9.28
C PHE A 28 -3.63 15.27 8.22
N PRO A 29 -3.73 16.54 7.87
CA PRO A 29 -4.50 16.97 6.71
C PRO A 29 -3.92 16.36 5.42
N LYS A 30 -4.54 16.62 4.28
CA LYS A 30 -3.97 16.27 2.99
C LYS A 30 -2.62 16.97 2.84
N ILE A 31 -1.57 16.17 2.63
CA ILE A 31 -0.20 16.67 2.43
C ILE A 31 0.14 16.75 0.95
N PRO A 32 1.04 17.65 0.54
CA PRO A 32 1.55 17.68 -0.82
C PRO A 32 2.23 16.36 -1.20
N PHE A 33 2.05 15.92 -2.43
CA PHE A 33 2.62 14.64 -2.90
C PHE A 33 4.14 14.56 -2.73
N LYS A 34 4.85 15.65 -2.93
CA LYS A 34 6.31 15.74 -2.74
C LYS A 34 6.78 15.41 -1.32
N ASP A 35 5.92 15.64 -0.31
CA ASP A 35 6.24 15.42 1.10
C ASP A 35 5.81 14.03 1.59
N LEU A 36 5.02 13.31 0.78
CA LEU A 36 4.51 11.97 1.12
C LEU A 36 5.62 10.97 1.46
N PRO A 37 6.74 10.86 0.72
CA PRO A 37 7.80 9.93 1.04
C PRO A 37 8.38 10.12 2.45
N GLN A 38 8.54 11.38 2.89
CA GLN A 38 9.04 11.68 4.22
C GLN A 38 8.09 11.19 5.32
N HIS A 39 6.78 11.36 5.13
CA HIS A 39 5.79 10.87 6.08
C HIS A 39 5.71 9.34 6.09
N LEU A 40 5.72 8.69 4.93
CA LEU A 40 5.70 7.24 4.83
C LEU A 40 6.97 6.59 5.41
N SER A 41 8.13 7.25 5.29
CA SER A 41 9.39 6.74 5.85
C SER A 41 9.37 6.61 7.36
N ALA A 42 8.58 7.42 8.06
CA ALA A 42 8.43 7.39 9.51
C ALA A 42 7.52 6.26 10.01
N ALA A 43 6.81 5.57 9.12
CA ALA A 43 5.94 4.47 9.51
C ALA A 43 6.73 3.19 9.78
N ASP A 44 6.28 2.39 10.74
CA ASP A 44 6.76 1.04 10.99
C ASP A 44 6.05 0.04 10.07
N ILE A 45 4.76 0.26 9.81
CA ILE A 45 3.89 -0.58 8.97
C ILE A 45 3.01 0.34 8.13
N LEU A 46 2.82 0.03 6.86
CA LEU A 46 1.87 0.70 5.99
C LEU A 46 0.61 -0.17 5.80
N VAL A 47 -0.55 0.39 6.11
CA VAL A 47 -1.83 -0.33 6.10
C VAL A 47 -2.73 0.26 5.01
N ILE A 48 -3.08 -0.56 4.02
CA ILE A 48 -3.87 -0.17 2.85
C ILE A 48 -5.08 -1.12 2.72
N PRO A 49 -6.03 -1.09 3.65
CA PRO A 49 -7.19 -1.97 3.60
C PRO A 49 -8.19 -1.41 2.59
N GLN A 50 -8.67 -2.27 1.71
CA GLN A 50 -9.78 -1.95 0.82
C GLN A 50 -11.01 -2.75 1.25
N ARG A 51 -12.20 -2.16 1.10
CA ARG A 51 -13.45 -2.89 1.20
C ARG A 51 -13.68 -3.66 -0.11
N ASP A 52 -14.30 -4.82 -0.01
CA ASP A 52 -14.75 -5.54 -1.19
C ASP A 52 -16.01 -4.87 -1.73
N THR A 53 -15.84 -4.08 -2.76
CA THR A 53 -16.91 -3.37 -3.48
C THR A 53 -16.62 -3.43 -4.98
N THR A 54 -17.64 -3.21 -5.80
CA THR A 54 -17.48 -3.17 -7.27
C THR A 54 -16.38 -2.20 -7.70
N ASP A 55 -16.25 -1.05 -7.01
CA ASP A 55 -15.25 -0.03 -7.35
C ASP A 55 -13.82 -0.47 -7.04
N THR A 56 -13.63 -1.37 -6.07
CA THR A 56 -12.30 -1.82 -5.63
C THR A 56 -11.85 -3.11 -6.32
N GLN A 57 -12.76 -3.90 -6.85
CA GLN A 57 -12.46 -5.16 -7.54
C GLN A 57 -11.68 -4.98 -8.85
N GLY A 58 -11.74 -3.82 -9.48
CA GLY A 58 -11.02 -3.51 -10.72
C GLY A 58 -9.87 -2.52 -10.55
N GLN A 59 -9.43 -2.24 -9.32
CA GLN A 59 -8.45 -1.20 -9.08
C GLN A 59 -7.26 -1.67 -8.24
N ILE A 60 -6.06 -1.29 -8.67
CA ILE A 60 -4.86 -1.33 -7.85
C ILE A 60 -4.61 0.08 -7.32
N PRO A 61 -4.64 0.32 -6.00
CA PRO A 61 -4.42 1.65 -5.46
C PRO A 61 -2.98 2.11 -5.67
N ALA A 62 -2.78 3.30 -6.25
CA ALA A 62 -1.43 3.85 -6.50
C ALA A 62 -0.57 3.90 -5.22
N LYS A 63 -1.18 4.14 -4.06
CA LYS A 63 -0.51 4.10 -2.75
C LYS A 63 0.14 2.75 -2.40
N LEU A 64 -0.21 1.66 -3.09
CA LEU A 64 0.47 0.38 -2.94
C LEU A 64 1.91 0.47 -3.45
N PHE A 65 2.12 1.09 -4.61
CA PHE A 65 3.46 1.29 -5.17
C PHE A 65 4.28 2.29 -4.34
N ASP A 66 3.63 3.33 -3.78
CA ASP A 66 4.27 4.22 -2.82
C ASP A 66 4.77 3.43 -1.60
N ALA A 67 3.92 2.56 -1.03
CA ALA A 67 4.28 1.72 0.11
C ALA A 67 5.41 0.75 -0.20
N MET A 68 5.36 0.06 -1.34
CA MET A 68 6.42 -0.85 -1.80
C MET A 68 7.75 -0.10 -1.93
N SER A 69 7.74 1.10 -2.52
CA SER A 69 8.93 1.91 -2.72
C SER A 69 9.63 2.33 -1.42
N MET A 70 8.89 2.38 -0.31
CA MET A 70 9.40 2.75 1.02
C MET A 70 10.07 1.60 1.78
N ALA A 71 10.09 0.38 1.24
CA ALA A 71 10.66 -0.81 1.89
C ALA A 71 10.07 -1.10 3.27
N LYS A 72 8.81 -0.76 3.49
CA LYS A 72 8.11 -0.99 4.77
C LYS A 72 7.24 -2.24 4.68
N PRO A 73 6.99 -2.92 5.81
CA PRO A 73 5.96 -3.95 5.87
C PRO A 73 4.60 -3.40 5.43
N ILE A 74 3.91 -4.11 4.55
CA ILE A 74 2.63 -3.69 3.99
C ILE A 74 1.54 -4.66 4.40
N ILE A 75 0.46 -4.16 4.99
CA ILE A 75 -0.77 -4.91 5.21
C ILE A 75 -1.82 -4.41 4.24
N THR A 76 -2.46 -5.30 3.49
CA THR A 76 -3.50 -4.95 2.52
C THR A 76 -4.51 -6.08 2.37
N THR A 77 -5.53 -5.88 1.55
CA THR A 77 -6.54 -6.89 1.19
C THR A 77 -6.25 -7.48 -0.19
N PRO A 78 -6.51 -8.78 -0.43
CA PRO A 78 -6.22 -9.45 -1.71
C PRO A 78 -7.33 -9.16 -2.74
N LEU A 79 -7.57 -7.88 -3.05
CA LEU A 79 -8.54 -7.48 -4.05
C LEU A 79 -7.85 -7.13 -5.36
N SER A 80 -8.51 -7.40 -6.50
CA SER A 80 -7.89 -7.22 -7.81
C SER A 80 -6.54 -7.95 -7.90
N ASP A 81 -5.57 -7.38 -8.58
CA ASP A 81 -4.24 -7.97 -8.79
C ASP A 81 -3.22 -7.60 -7.68
N ILE A 82 -3.69 -7.17 -6.51
CA ILE A 82 -2.82 -6.74 -5.40
C ILE A 82 -1.87 -7.85 -4.96
N GLU A 83 -2.36 -9.09 -4.87
CA GLU A 83 -1.55 -10.23 -4.49
C GLU A 83 -0.43 -10.50 -5.50
N GLU A 84 -0.77 -10.44 -6.80
CA GLU A 84 0.21 -10.58 -7.89
C GLU A 84 1.22 -9.43 -7.86
N VAL A 85 0.78 -8.19 -7.68
CA VAL A 85 1.65 -7.02 -7.60
C VAL A 85 2.65 -7.16 -6.45
N LEU A 86 2.21 -7.59 -5.28
CA LEU A 86 3.07 -7.79 -4.12
C LEU A 86 4.00 -9.00 -4.25
N GLY A 87 3.61 -10.05 -4.99
CA GLY A 87 4.43 -11.24 -5.21
C GLY A 87 4.81 -11.96 -3.92
N GLY A 88 3.94 -11.99 -2.92
CA GLY A 88 4.17 -12.61 -1.61
C GLY A 88 4.92 -11.75 -0.60
N TYR A 89 5.30 -10.52 -0.95
CA TYR A 89 6.06 -9.63 -0.07
C TYR A 89 5.19 -8.66 0.76
N GLY A 90 3.88 -8.92 0.84
CA GLY A 90 2.94 -8.24 1.73
C GLY A 90 2.32 -9.20 2.74
N TYR A 91 1.50 -8.64 3.62
CA TYR A 91 0.61 -9.37 4.52
C TYR A 91 -0.82 -9.12 4.07
N LEU A 92 -1.50 -10.21 3.70
CA LEU A 92 -2.87 -10.15 3.19
C LEU A 92 -3.85 -10.44 4.32
N ILE A 93 -4.87 -9.61 4.41
CA ILE A 93 -5.97 -9.76 5.36
C ILE A 93 -7.31 -9.74 4.62
N ASP A 94 -8.29 -10.43 5.13
CA ASP A 94 -9.64 -10.41 4.57
C ASP A 94 -10.26 -9.01 4.65
N PRO A 95 -11.04 -8.60 3.65
CA PRO A 95 -11.78 -7.35 3.71
C PRO A 95 -12.69 -7.29 4.96
N SER A 96 -12.74 -6.13 5.61
CA SER A 96 -13.59 -5.89 6.79
C SER A 96 -13.30 -6.81 7.99
N ASN A 97 -12.08 -7.35 8.11
CA ASN A 97 -11.67 -8.20 9.22
C ASN A 97 -10.68 -7.48 10.16
N PRO A 98 -11.17 -6.68 11.13
CA PRO A 98 -10.32 -5.93 12.05
C PRO A 98 -9.51 -6.82 13.00
N ASP A 99 -10.03 -8.01 13.35
CA ASP A 99 -9.33 -8.95 14.22
C ASP A 99 -8.09 -9.53 13.53
N GLN A 100 -8.21 -9.86 12.25
CA GLN A 100 -7.07 -10.30 11.44
C GLN A 100 -6.04 -9.18 11.28
N LEU A 101 -6.49 -7.94 11.07
CA LEU A 101 -5.60 -6.78 11.03
C LEU A 101 -4.81 -6.64 12.33
N ALA A 102 -5.48 -6.71 13.48
CA ALA A 102 -4.82 -6.60 14.79
C ALA A 102 -3.78 -7.71 14.98
N LYS A 103 -4.15 -8.96 14.74
CA LYS A 103 -3.22 -10.12 14.84
C LYS A 103 -2.03 -9.98 13.89
N THR A 104 -2.25 -9.48 12.66
CA THR A 104 -1.17 -9.29 11.69
C THR A 104 -0.20 -8.20 12.14
N ILE A 105 -0.69 -7.11 12.73
CA ILE A 105 0.16 -6.08 13.31
C ILE A 105 1.01 -6.64 14.46
N GLU A 106 0.40 -7.39 15.37
CA GLU A 106 1.10 -8.05 16.47
C GLU A 106 2.18 -9.02 15.95
N TYR A 107 1.85 -9.81 14.94
CA TYR A 107 2.78 -10.71 14.28
C TYR A 107 3.99 -9.97 13.70
N ILE A 108 3.77 -8.87 12.99
CA ILE A 108 4.83 -8.06 12.39
C ILE A 108 5.78 -7.53 13.47
N PHE A 109 5.25 -7.00 14.56
CA PHE A 109 6.09 -6.52 15.67
C PHE A 109 6.84 -7.64 16.42
N ALA A 110 6.27 -8.84 16.46
CA ALA A 110 6.93 -10.00 17.02
C ALA A 110 8.02 -10.60 16.10
N ASN A 111 7.95 -10.33 14.78
CA ASN A 111 8.85 -10.87 13.76
C ASN A 111 9.51 -9.76 12.91
N PRO A 112 10.28 -8.83 13.51
CA PRO A 112 10.75 -7.61 12.84
C PRO A 112 11.69 -7.89 11.67
N GLU A 113 12.53 -8.94 11.73
CA GLU A 113 13.45 -9.27 10.65
C GLU A 113 12.72 -9.80 9.41
N GLU A 114 11.73 -10.69 9.60
CA GLU A 114 10.89 -11.16 8.49
C GLU A 114 10.18 -9.96 7.83
N ALA A 115 9.58 -9.11 8.66
CA ALA A 115 8.84 -7.95 8.19
C ALA A 115 9.75 -6.97 7.41
N ARG A 116 10.96 -6.73 7.89
CA ARG A 116 11.97 -5.92 7.21
C ARG A 116 12.36 -6.52 5.86
N LEU A 117 12.59 -7.82 5.80
CA LEU A 117 12.94 -8.52 4.56
C LEU A 117 11.80 -8.48 3.55
N LYS A 118 10.55 -8.66 3.97
CA LYS A 118 9.37 -8.50 3.10
C LYS A 118 9.31 -7.09 2.52
N GLY A 119 9.50 -6.06 3.33
CA GLY A 119 9.52 -4.67 2.86
C GLY A 119 10.62 -4.41 1.83
N LEU A 120 11.84 -4.89 2.07
CA LEU A 120 12.95 -4.76 1.13
C LEU A 120 12.68 -5.48 -0.20
N ASN A 121 12.13 -6.68 -0.15
CA ASN A 121 11.80 -7.46 -1.34
C ASN A 121 10.63 -6.83 -2.12
N ALA A 122 9.64 -6.26 -1.43
CA ALA A 122 8.58 -5.49 -2.08
C ALA A 122 9.14 -4.28 -2.83
N ARG A 123 10.08 -3.54 -2.23
CA ARG A 123 10.76 -2.43 -2.90
C ARG A 123 11.56 -2.89 -4.12
N LYS A 124 12.35 -3.95 -3.99
CA LYS A 124 13.11 -4.51 -5.10
C LYS A 124 12.18 -4.88 -6.26
N ARG A 125 11.10 -5.61 -5.98
CA ARG A 125 10.08 -5.96 -6.97
C ARG A 125 9.46 -4.73 -7.62
N CYS A 126 9.14 -3.69 -6.84
CA CYS A 126 8.60 -2.45 -7.35
C CYS A 126 9.57 -1.78 -8.36
N GLN A 127 10.85 -1.73 -8.05
CA GLN A 127 11.87 -1.17 -8.92
C GLN A 127 12.09 -2.01 -10.19
N GLU A 128 12.03 -3.34 -10.09
CA GLU A 128 12.27 -4.25 -11.22
C GLU A 128 11.08 -4.31 -12.20
N LEU A 129 9.85 -4.17 -11.72
CA LEU A 129 8.65 -4.40 -12.54
C LEU A 129 7.81 -3.14 -12.78
N TYR A 130 7.81 -2.18 -11.85
CA TYR A 130 6.86 -1.06 -11.86
C TYR A 130 7.54 0.31 -11.91
N ASP A 131 8.89 0.39 -12.00
CA ASP A 131 9.57 1.66 -12.23
C ASP A 131 9.17 2.22 -13.60
N ILE A 132 8.97 3.53 -13.67
CA ILE A 132 8.55 4.22 -14.88
C ILE A 132 9.47 3.93 -16.08
N LYS A 133 10.77 3.71 -15.83
CA LYS A 133 11.73 3.37 -16.88
C LYS A 133 11.48 1.97 -17.46
N VAL A 134 11.12 1.01 -16.59
CA VAL A 134 10.77 -0.36 -16.97
C VAL A 134 9.49 -0.35 -17.78
N LEU A 135 8.43 0.30 -17.25
CA LEU A 135 7.13 0.38 -17.92
C LEU A 135 7.23 1.11 -19.27
N LYS A 136 8.03 2.18 -19.36
CA LYS A 136 8.26 2.89 -20.61
C LYS A 136 8.93 2.00 -21.67
N LYS A 137 9.93 1.20 -21.26
CA LYS A 137 10.61 0.26 -22.18
C LYS A 137 9.64 -0.80 -22.69
N GLU A 138 8.85 -1.37 -21.78
CA GLU A 138 7.86 -2.40 -22.17
C GLU A 138 6.79 -1.83 -23.10
N LEU A 139 6.26 -0.65 -22.81
CA LEU A 139 5.28 0.02 -23.66
C LEU A 139 5.84 0.27 -25.06
N ASN A 140 7.07 0.76 -25.18
CA ASN A 140 7.70 1.00 -26.48
C ASN A 140 7.84 -0.30 -27.28
N LEU A 141 8.26 -1.41 -26.63
CA LEU A 141 8.35 -2.71 -27.28
C LEU A 141 6.99 -3.21 -27.81
N GLN A 142 5.92 -3.00 -27.07
CA GLN A 142 4.57 -3.37 -27.49
C GLN A 142 4.08 -2.53 -28.69
N ILE A 143 4.36 -1.22 -28.67
CA ILE A 143 4.04 -0.33 -29.79
C ILE A 143 4.80 -0.74 -31.05
N GLU A 144 6.10 -1.05 -30.97
CA GLU A 144 6.91 -1.51 -32.11
C GLU A 144 6.37 -2.82 -32.69
N LYS A 145 6.01 -3.79 -31.85
CA LYS A 145 5.40 -5.06 -32.30
C LYS A 145 4.10 -4.81 -33.08
N LEU A 146 3.23 -3.95 -32.57
CA LEU A 146 1.96 -3.62 -33.25
C LEU A 146 2.19 -2.93 -34.60
N ALA A 147 3.16 -2.03 -34.70
CA ALA A 147 3.50 -1.34 -35.93
C ALA A 147 4.03 -2.31 -37.01
N THR A 148 4.83 -3.31 -36.62
CA THR A 148 5.39 -4.33 -37.56
C THR A 148 4.37 -5.38 -38.00
N THR A 149 3.34 -5.65 -37.19
CA THR A 149 2.29 -6.65 -37.53
C THR A 149 1.28 -6.11 -38.55
N ASN A 150 1.17 -4.79 -38.70
CA ASN A 150 0.24 -4.11 -39.62
C ASN A 150 0.89 -3.66 -40.94
N SER A 151 2.11 -4.06 -41.22
CA SER A 151 2.87 -3.84 -42.47
C SER A 151 3.00 -5.11 -43.25
#